data_7f298ee2704a922af0ddbd9f4376cea9
#
_entry.id   7f298ee2704a922af0ddbd9f4376cea9
#
_cell.length_a   1.000
_cell.length_b   1.000
_cell.length_c   1.000
_cell.angle_alpha   90.00
_cell.angle_beta   90.00
_cell.angle_gamma   90.00
#
_symmetry.space_group_name_H-M   'P 1'
#
loop_
_entity.id
_entity.type
_entity.pdbx_description
1 polymer ?
#
loop_
_entity_poly.entity_id
_entity_poly.type
_entity_poly.pdbx_seq_one_letter_code
_entity_poly.pdbx_strand_id
1 'polypeptide(L)'
;AYHGTTRALREVYGPWGLQWDAVDMTDADAVVAAFRPETRMLWLETPSNPMLAITDVAALAALARARGILVVVDNTWATPLLTRPLALGADLVMHSTTKY
;
A
#
# COMPACT_ATOMS: atom_id res chain seq x y z
N ALA A 1 8.02 3.55 2.03
CA ALA A 1 7.95 2.13 1.63
C ALA A 1 9.28 1.43 1.81
N TYR A 2 9.26 0.12 1.92
CA TYR A 2 10.47 -0.68 2.01
C TYR A 2 11.35 -0.47 0.77
N HIS A 3 12.65 -0.29 0.97
CA HIS A 3 13.60 -0.03 -0.12
C HIS A 3 13.56 -1.09 -1.23
N GLY A 4 13.42 -2.37 -0.84
CA GLY A 4 13.35 -3.46 -1.81
C GLY A 4 12.16 -3.33 -2.77
N THR A 5 11.00 -2.92 -2.26
CA THR A 5 9.81 -2.70 -3.09
C THR A 5 10.03 -1.56 -4.07
N THR A 6 10.50 -0.40 -3.59
CA THR A 6 10.77 0.76 -4.44
C THR A 6 11.82 0.44 -5.51
N ARG A 7 12.87 -0.27 -5.12
CA ARG A 7 13.93 -0.69 -6.03
C ARG A 7 13.40 -1.63 -7.11
N ALA A 8 12.58 -2.61 -6.74
CA ALA A 8 11.98 -3.53 -7.70
C ALA A 8 11.10 -2.78 -8.71
N LEU A 9 10.28 -1.84 -8.23
CA LEU A 9 9.45 -1.02 -9.12
C LEU A 9 10.28 -0.19 -10.09
N ARG A 10 11.35 0.43 -9.60
CA ARG A 10 12.18 1.31 -10.41
C ARG A 10 13.05 0.55 -11.39
N GLU A 11 13.70 -0.54 -10.96
CA GLU A 11 14.76 -1.19 -11.73
C GLU A 11 14.28 -2.40 -12.54
N VAL A 12 13.20 -3.06 -12.11
CA VAL A 12 12.72 -4.30 -12.73
C VAL A 12 11.38 -4.10 -13.43
N TYR A 13 10.32 -3.80 -12.66
CA TYR A 13 8.97 -3.81 -13.21
C TYR A 13 8.61 -2.55 -13.98
N GLY A 14 9.14 -1.38 -13.61
CA GLY A 14 8.96 -0.15 -14.36
C GLY A 14 9.43 -0.28 -15.82
N PRO A 15 10.67 -0.75 -16.07
CA PRO A 15 11.16 -1.01 -17.42
C PRO A 15 10.32 -2.00 -18.22
N TRP A 16 9.57 -2.88 -17.54
CA TRP A 16 8.68 -3.85 -18.19
C TRP A 16 7.29 -3.28 -18.49
N GLY A 17 7.06 -2.00 -18.20
CA GLY A 17 5.81 -1.32 -18.52
C GLY A 17 4.88 -1.09 -17.35
N LEU A 18 5.23 -1.51 -16.12
CA LEU A 18 4.44 -1.19 -14.93
C LEU A 18 4.58 0.30 -14.62
N GLN A 19 3.47 1.01 -14.62
CA GLN A 19 3.43 2.41 -14.20
C GLN A 19 3.11 2.48 -12.71
N TRP A 20 3.85 3.32 -11.99
CA TRP A 20 3.68 3.46 -10.55
C TRP A 20 4.00 4.88 -10.09
N ASP A 21 3.35 5.29 -9.01
CA ASP A 21 3.60 6.56 -8.33
C ASP A 21 3.79 6.29 -6.84
N ALA A 22 4.72 7.02 -6.21
CA ALA A 22 4.89 7.02 -4.77
C ALA A 22 4.14 8.22 -4.19
N VAL A 23 3.33 7.97 -3.16
CA VAL A 23 2.46 8.99 -2.55
C VAL A 23 2.58 8.91 -1.03
N ASP A 24 2.41 10.05 -0.36
CA ASP A 24 2.29 10.07 1.09
C ASP A 24 0.96 9.44 1.52
N MET A 25 1.00 8.21 2.00
CA MET A 25 -0.18 7.45 2.41
C MET A 25 -0.79 7.93 3.73
N THR A 26 -0.15 8.88 4.42
CA THR A 26 -0.73 9.53 5.61
C THR A 26 -1.64 10.69 5.24
N ASP A 27 -1.64 11.10 3.98
CA ASP A 27 -2.46 12.18 3.43
C ASP A 27 -3.46 11.61 2.42
N ALA A 28 -4.72 11.43 2.86
CA ALA A 28 -5.76 10.85 2.03
C ALA A 28 -6.04 11.70 0.78
N ASP A 29 -5.95 13.03 0.89
CA ASP A 29 -6.18 13.92 -0.26
C ASP A 29 -5.08 13.72 -1.32
N ALA A 30 -3.83 13.55 -0.90
CA ALA A 30 -2.72 13.28 -1.81
C ALA A 30 -2.91 11.93 -2.52
N VAL A 31 -3.40 10.92 -1.82
CA VAL A 31 -3.67 9.60 -2.39
C VAL A 31 -4.77 9.71 -3.46
N VAL A 32 -5.87 10.36 -3.16
CA VAL A 32 -6.97 10.56 -4.11
C VAL A 32 -6.50 11.33 -5.34
N ALA A 33 -5.70 12.38 -5.15
CA ALA A 33 -5.16 13.19 -6.24
C ALA A 33 -4.25 12.38 -7.16
N ALA A 34 -3.60 11.34 -6.66
CA ALA A 34 -2.71 10.48 -7.45
C ALA A 34 -3.46 9.39 -8.23
N PHE A 35 -4.72 9.11 -7.92
CA PHE A 35 -5.50 8.12 -8.66
C PHE A 35 -5.72 8.58 -10.11
N ARG A 36 -5.51 7.65 -11.03
CA ARG A 36 -5.73 7.84 -12.48
C ARG A 36 -6.78 6.86 -12.96
N PRO A 37 -7.39 7.08 -14.15
CA PRO A 37 -8.36 6.12 -14.71
C PRO A 37 -7.80 4.70 -14.84
N GLU A 38 -6.51 4.56 -15.11
CA GLU A 38 -5.82 3.27 -15.26
C GLU A 38 -5.27 2.70 -13.95
N THR A 39 -5.43 3.38 -12.81
CA THR A 39 -4.97 2.87 -11.51
C THR A 39 -5.73 1.59 -11.14
N ARG A 40 -5.00 0.52 -10.84
CA ARG A 40 -5.55 -0.80 -10.53
C ARG A 40 -5.28 -1.26 -9.12
N MET A 41 -4.24 -0.75 -8.47
CA MET A 41 -3.80 -1.22 -7.17
C MET A 41 -3.30 -0.07 -6.31
N LEU A 42 -3.67 -0.09 -5.05
CA LEU A 42 -3.10 0.74 -3.99
C LEU A 42 -2.32 -0.18 -3.06
N TRP A 43 -1.01 0.06 -2.96
CA TRP A 43 -0.11 -0.71 -2.08
C TRP A 43 0.20 0.12 -0.85
N LEU A 44 -0.17 -0.41 0.32
CA LEU A 44 0.00 0.26 1.60
C LEU A 44 0.99 -0.51 2.48
N GLU A 45 1.77 0.21 3.25
CA GLU A 45 2.60 -0.34 4.32
C GLU A 45 2.40 0.52 5.56
N THR A 46 1.94 -0.08 6.66
CA THR A 46 1.69 0.67 7.88
C THR A 46 2.06 -0.16 9.12
N PRO A 47 2.84 0.36 10.06
CA PRO A 47 3.67 1.56 9.90
C PRO A 47 4.66 1.43 8.75
N SER A 48 5.00 2.51 8.06
CA SER A 48 5.93 2.44 6.93
C SER A 48 7.37 2.21 7.40
N ASN A 49 8.16 1.59 6.55
CA ASN A 49 9.57 1.33 6.81
C ASN A 49 10.43 2.21 5.88
N PRO A 50 11.40 2.96 6.38
CA PRO A 50 11.94 2.98 7.75
C PRO A 50 11.30 4.05 8.67
N MET A 51 10.47 4.94 8.15
CA MET A 51 9.98 6.11 8.90
C MET A 51 8.86 5.78 9.88
N LEU A 52 8.26 4.59 9.82
CA LEU A 52 7.17 4.14 10.68
C LEU A 52 5.96 5.07 10.66
N ALA A 53 5.69 5.70 9.53
CA ALA A 53 4.51 6.55 9.37
C ALA A 53 3.23 5.72 9.39
N ILE A 54 2.21 6.23 10.08
CA ILE A 54 0.93 5.53 10.25
C ILE A 54 -0.03 5.92 9.12
N THR A 55 -0.66 4.91 8.54
CA THR A 55 -1.65 5.08 7.47
C THR A 55 -3.01 4.59 7.96
N ASP A 56 -4.06 5.36 7.67
CA ASP A 56 -5.44 4.95 7.94
C ASP A 56 -5.91 3.98 6.85
N VAL A 57 -5.74 2.69 7.10
CA VAL A 57 -6.07 1.63 6.14
C VAL A 57 -7.57 1.63 5.81
N ALA A 58 -8.44 1.79 6.81
CA ALA A 58 -9.89 1.76 6.59
C ALA A 58 -10.34 2.91 5.69
N ALA A 59 -9.85 4.12 5.92
CA ALA A 59 -10.20 5.28 5.11
C ALA A 59 -9.72 5.13 3.66
N LEU A 60 -8.47 4.72 3.46
CA LEU A 60 -7.91 4.53 2.12
C LEU A 60 -8.54 3.37 1.39
N ALA A 61 -8.87 2.28 2.08
CA ALA A 61 -9.57 1.14 1.48
C ALA A 61 -10.95 1.55 0.97
N ALA A 62 -11.68 2.38 1.73
CA ALA A 62 -12.99 2.87 1.29
C ALA A 62 -12.86 3.76 0.04
N LEU A 63 -11.88 4.64 0.00
CA LEU A 63 -11.63 5.51 -1.16
C LEU A 63 -11.25 4.71 -2.41
N ALA A 64 -10.40 3.71 -2.27
CA ALA A 64 -9.99 2.84 -3.37
C ALA A 64 -11.14 1.97 -3.87
N ARG A 65 -11.91 1.40 -2.96
CA ARG A 65 -13.06 0.54 -3.29
C ARG A 65 -14.11 1.29 -4.11
N ALA A 66 -14.37 2.55 -3.76
CA ALA A 66 -15.32 3.39 -4.51
C ALA A 66 -14.91 3.58 -5.98
N ARG A 67 -13.64 3.36 -6.30
CA ARG A 67 -13.07 3.48 -7.65
C ARG A 67 -12.70 2.14 -8.29
N GLY A 68 -13.03 1.01 -7.66
CA GLY A 68 -12.69 -0.31 -8.16
C GLY A 68 -11.19 -0.63 -8.13
N ILE A 69 -10.45 -0.01 -7.22
CA ILE A 69 -9.00 -0.20 -7.05
C ILE A 69 -8.78 -1.27 -5.97
N LEU A 70 -7.92 -2.25 -6.27
CA LEU A 70 -7.50 -3.27 -5.29
C LEU A 70 -6.60 -2.65 -4.24
N VAL A 71 -6.81 -3.03 -2.99
CA VAL A 71 -5.98 -2.57 -1.86
C VAL A 71 -5.17 -3.74 -1.33
N VAL A 72 -3.85 -3.59 -1.36
CA VAL A 72 -2.89 -4.54 -0.78
C VAL A 72 -2.19 -3.86 0.38
N VAL A 73 -2.11 -4.55 1.52
CA VAL A 73 -1.45 -4.02 2.71
C VAL A 73 -0.30 -4.93 3.10
N ASP A 74 0.90 -4.37 3.18
CA ASP A 74 2.04 -5.01 3.82
C ASP A 74 1.92 -4.78 5.33
N ASN A 75 1.51 -5.82 6.04
CA ASN A 75 1.22 -5.79 7.49
C ASN A 75 2.35 -6.39 8.32
N THR A 76 3.54 -6.49 7.78
CA THR A 76 4.68 -7.16 8.44
C THR A 76 5.00 -6.54 9.80
N TRP A 77 5.04 -5.21 9.90
CA TRP A 77 5.36 -4.52 11.15
C TRP A 77 4.30 -4.71 12.24
N ALA A 78 3.04 -4.50 11.91
CA ALA A 78 1.96 -4.55 12.89
C ALA A 78 1.56 -5.98 13.28
N THR A 79 1.66 -6.92 12.37
CA THR A 79 1.20 -8.31 12.49
C THR A 79 -0.32 -8.42 12.68
N PRO A 80 -0.92 -9.62 12.56
CA PRO A 80 -2.36 -9.80 12.80
C PRO A 80 -2.81 -9.51 14.22
N LEU A 81 -1.88 -9.47 15.17
CA LEU A 81 -2.21 -9.16 16.56
C LEU A 81 -2.57 -7.68 16.75
N LEU A 82 -1.86 -6.78 16.05
CA LEU A 82 -2.06 -5.34 16.18
C LEU A 82 -2.98 -4.78 15.10
N THR A 83 -2.91 -5.33 13.88
CA THR A 83 -3.72 -4.84 12.76
C THR A 83 -4.17 -6.01 11.91
N ARG A 84 -5.45 -6.00 11.54
CA ARG A 84 -6.06 -6.97 10.64
C ARG A 84 -6.61 -6.25 9.42
N PRO A 85 -5.79 -6.01 8.39
CA PRO A 85 -6.18 -5.17 7.26
C PRO A 85 -7.39 -5.68 6.48
N LEU A 86 -7.60 -7.00 6.38
CA LEU A 86 -8.80 -7.55 5.72
C LEU A 86 -10.07 -7.09 6.42
N ALA A 87 -10.08 -7.05 7.74
CA ALA A 87 -11.22 -6.56 8.51
C ALA A 87 -11.44 -5.05 8.31
N LEU A 88 -10.41 -4.32 7.91
CA LEU A 88 -10.48 -2.88 7.64
C LEU A 88 -10.84 -2.57 6.17
N GLY A 89 -10.99 -3.59 5.33
CA GLY A 89 -11.41 -3.42 3.95
C GLY A 89 -10.35 -3.68 2.88
N ALA A 90 -9.14 -4.09 3.26
CA ALA A 90 -8.12 -4.48 2.28
C ALA A 90 -8.55 -5.76 1.55
N ASP A 91 -8.16 -5.87 0.27
CA ASP A 91 -8.45 -7.05 -0.54
C ASP A 91 -7.39 -8.13 -0.34
N LEU A 92 -6.13 -7.74 -0.16
CA LEU A 92 -5.01 -8.63 0.04
C LEU A 92 -4.13 -8.11 1.18
N VAL A 93 -3.53 -9.04 1.92
CA VAL A 93 -2.59 -8.73 2.99
C VAL A 93 -1.31 -9.52 2.76
N MET A 94 -0.17 -8.85 2.89
CA MET A 94 1.14 -9.45 2.79
C MET A 94 1.85 -9.39 4.14
N HIS A 95 2.53 -10.46 4.49
CA HIS A 95 3.44 -10.53 5.64
C HIS A 95 4.76 -11.11 5.17
N SER A 96 5.87 -10.48 5.54
CA SER A 96 7.20 -11.04 5.28
C SER A 96 7.51 -12.12 6.32
N THR A 97 7.56 -13.37 5.89
CA THR A 97 7.86 -14.50 6.78
C THR A 97 9.33 -14.54 7.20
N THR A 98 10.20 -13.75 6.55
CA THR A 98 11.60 -13.64 6.97
C THR A 98 11.73 -12.89 8.29
N LYS A 99 10.70 -12.19 8.73
CA LYS A 99 10.69 -11.37 9.97
C LYS A 99 10.13 -12.12 11.17
N TYR A 100 9.42 -13.20 10.96
CA TYR A 100 8.73 -13.95 12.03
C TYR A 100 8.82 -15.45 11.83
#